data_87bde908f746d98f677f56a042421a7d
#
_entry.id   87bde908f746d98f677f56a042421a7d
#
_cell.length_a   1.000
_cell.length_b   1.000
_cell.length_c   1.000
_cell.angle_alpha   90.00
_cell.angle_beta   90.00
_cell.angle_gamma   90.00
#
_symmetry.space_group_name_H-M   'P 1'
#
loop_
_entity.id
_entity.type
_entity.pdbx_description
1 polymer ?
#
loop_
_entity_poly.entity_id
_entity_poly.type
_entity_poly.pdbx_seq_one_letter_code
_entity_poly.pdbx_strand_id
1 'polypeptide(L)'
;MTLPRLLLTTLLFALPTNAEDIKTNPAALHERGVEHFYAARIPEAIADWDREIALVPFRAPYHWQRGLALYYAGEYEKGVAQFESHQKVNRNDVENAAWHFLCVVRAKDSSVEKARKKLIPIAGDSRVPMKEVHNLFAGKGTAVDVLAAAKKNAAGDRLRNQLCYAHLYLGLYYEALGEKQKSATHIKLAAVDYKMDHYMGKTAQVHHKLRTK
;
A
#
# COMPACT_ATOMS: atom_id res chain seq x y z
N MET A 1 -2.99 -40.09 -46.43
CA MET A 1 -3.71 -39.19 -45.51
C MET A 1 -2.69 -38.39 -44.75
N THR A 2 -2.49 -37.12 -45.16
CA THR A 2 -1.54 -36.19 -44.55
C THR A 2 -2.30 -35.21 -43.67
N LEU A 3 -2.04 -35.26 -42.36
CA LEU A 3 -2.61 -34.33 -41.37
C LEU A 3 -1.97 -32.95 -41.52
N PRO A 4 -2.75 -31.83 -41.42
CA PRO A 4 -2.19 -30.49 -41.47
C PRO A 4 -1.56 -30.13 -40.13
N ARG A 5 -0.33 -29.64 -40.16
CA ARG A 5 0.37 -29.03 -39.03
C ARG A 5 -0.32 -27.69 -38.70
N LEU A 6 -0.91 -27.64 -37.52
CA LEU A 6 -1.42 -26.39 -36.92
C LEU A 6 -0.21 -25.52 -36.47
N LEU A 7 0.06 -24.43 -37.14
CA LEU A 7 1.01 -23.42 -36.71
C LEU A 7 0.39 -22.61 -35.58
N LEU A 8 0.85 -22.87 -34.36
CA LEU A 8 0.52 -22.07 -33.20
C LEU A 8 1.34 -20.76 -33.26
N THR A 9 0.72 -19.68 -33.75
CA THR A 9 1.32 -18.34 -33.70
C THR A 9 1.21 -17.82 -32.27
N THR A 10 2.30 -17.92 -31.51
CA THR A 10 2.49 -17.21 -30.24
C THR A 10 2.58 -15.71 -30.53
N LEU A 11 1.54 -14.96 -30.17
CA LEU A 11 1.57 -13.50 -30.18
C LEU A 11 2.48 -13.06 -29.01
N LEU A 12 3.75 -12.80 -29.29
CA LEU A 12 4.64 -12.09 -28.36
C LEU A 12 4.14 -10.63 -28.31
N PHE A 13 3.53 -10.24 -27.19
CA PHE A 13 3.38 -8.82 -26.87
C PHE A 13 4.76 -8.26 -26.61
N ALA A 14 5.31 -7.53 -27.57
CA ALA A 14 6.54 -6.79 -27.40
C ALA A 14 6.28 -5.69 -26.34
N LEU A 15 7.04 -5.73 -25.23
CA LEU A 15 7.08 -4.62 -24.29
C LEU A 15 7.57 -3.37 -25.01
N PRO A 16 7.00 -2.20 -24.75
CA PRO A 16 7.39 -0.96 -25.39
C PRO A 16 8.86 -0.67 -25.09
N THR A 17 9.69 -0.63 -26.12
CA THR A 17 11.14 -0.44 -26.01
C THR A 17 11.58 1.01 -26.14
N ASN A 18 10.64 1.93 -26.40
CA ASN A 18 10.92 3.34 -26.60
C ASN A 18 10.30 4.21 -25.48
N ALA A 19 11.07 5.16 -24.94
CA ALA A 19 10.62 6.04 -23.84
C ALA A 19 9.34 6.86 -24.20
N GLU A 20 9.07 7.06 -25.49
CA GLU A 20 7.88 7.76 -26.00
C GLU A 20 6.65 6.86 -25.97
N ASP A 21 6.79 5.57 -26.27
CA ASP A 21 5.71 4.57 -26.19
C ASP A 21 5.23 4.38 -24.74
N ILE A 22 6.14 4.46 -23.78
CA ILE A 22 5.79 4.37 -22.35
C ILE A 22 4.91 5.54 -21.93
N LYS A 23 5.18 6.78 -22.40
CA LYS A 23 4.42 7.97 -22.00
C LYS A 23 2.96 7.98 -22.45
N THR A 24 2.60 7.14 -23.41
CA THR A 24 1.25 7.04 -24.00
C THR A 24 0.55 5.71 -23.67
N ASN A 25 1.25 4.76 -23.04
CA ASN A 25 0.71 3.47 -22.66
C ASN A 25 0.37 3.43 -21.16
N PRO A 26 -0.94 3.43 -20.77
CA PRO A 26 -1.34 3.45 -19.38
C PRO A 26 -0.81 2.26 -18.55
N ALA A 27 -0.72 1.05 -19.13
CA ALA A 27 -0.21 -0.12 -18.42
C ALA A 27 1.29 0.02 -18.14
N ALA A 28 2.08 0.48 -19.10
CA ALA A 28 3.52 0.70 -18.92
C ALA A 28 3.80 1.82 -17.91
N LEU A 29 2.97 2.88 -17.88
CA LEU A 29 3.06 3.92 -16.86
C LEU A 29 2.75 3.37 -15.48
N HIS A 30 1.73 2.52 -15.34
CA HIS A 30 1.40 1.89 -14.07
C HIS A 30 2.58 1.07 -13.53
N GLU A 31 3.12 0.17 -14.35
CA GLU A 31 4.23 -0.72 -13.97
C GLU A 31 5.48 0.08 -13.60
N ARG A 32 5.84 1.09 -14.40
CA ARG A 32 6.99 1.96 -14.12
C ARG A 32 6.79 2.78 -12.83
N GLY A 33 5.58 3.25 -12.56
CA GLY A 33 5.23 3.88 -11.30
C GLY A 33 5.45 2.95 -10.10
N VAL A 34 5.10 1.67 -10.21
CA VAL A 34 5.38 0.65 -9.17
C VAL A 34 6.89 0.46 -8.98
N GLU A 35 7.67 0.37 -10.07
CA GLU A 35 9.13 0.26 -10.00
C GLU A 35 9.76 1.49 -9.34
N HIS A 36 9.31 2.69 -9.69
CA HIS A 36 9.74 3.93 -9.04
C HIS A 36 9.41 3.92 -7.55
N PHE A 37 8.21 3.51 -7.18
CA PHE A 37 7.80 3.41 -5.78
C PHE A 37 8.70 2.43 -5.01
N TYR A 38 8.95 1.23 -5.52
CA TYR A 38 9.83 0.25 -4.88
C TYR A 38 11.29 0.73 -4.78
N ALA A 39 11.73 1.54 -5.73
CA ALA A 39 13.04 2.20 -5.66
C ALA A 39 13.09 3.39 -4.68
N ALA A 40 11.95 3.75 -4.07
CA ALA A 40 11.74 4.95 -3.25
C ALA A 40 11.94 6.27 -4.04
N ARG A 41 11.70 6.24 -5.34
CA ARG A 41 11.61 7.42 -6.21
C ARG A 41 10.15 7.90 -6.24
N ILE A 42 9.75 8.55 -5.15
CA ILE A 42 8.34 8.88 -4.90
C ILE A 42 7.77 9.90 -5.88
N PRO A 43 8.47 11.01 -6.21
CA PRO A 43 7.95 11.98 -7.18
C PRO A 43 7.73 11.36 -8.57
N GLU A 44 8.64 10.48 -9.03
CA GLU A 44 8.55 9.82 -10.31
C GLU A 44 7.38 8.84 -10.35
N ALA A 45 7.13 8.10 -9.26
CA ALA A 45 5.97 7.22 -9.15
C ALA A 45 4.65 7.99 -9.26
N ILE A 46 4.53 9.13 -8.57
CA ILE A 46 3.36 9.99 -8.64
C ILE A 46 3.16 10.52 -10.06
N ALA A 47 4.23 10.99 -10.72
CA ALA A 47 4.16 11.55 -12.08
C ALA A 47 3.66 10.52 -13.10
N ASP A 48 4.12 9.26 -13.00
CA ASP A 48 3.66 8.19 -13.89
C ASP A 48 2.18 7.87 -13.68
N TRP A 49 1.73 7.73 -12.43
CA TRP A 49 0.33 7.45 -12.12
C TRP A 49 -0.59 8.64 -12.42
N ASP A 50 -0.12 9.88 -12.25
CA ASP A 50 -0.86 11.08 -12.69
C ASP A 50 -1.03 11.08 -14.21
N ARG A 51 0.00 10.70 -14.96
CA ARG A 51 -0.08 10.56 -16.40
C ARG A 51 -1.00 9.43 -16.82
N GLU A 52 -0.96 8.28 -16.16
CA GLU A 52 -1.90 7.17 -16.40
C GLU A 52 -3.34 7.63 -16.20
N ILE A 53 -3.63 8.32 -15.08
CA ILE A 53 -4.98 8.84 -14.79
C ILE A 53 -5.42 9.88 -15.84
N ALA A 54 -4.51 10.73 -16.31
CA ALA A 54 -4.83 11.70 -17.37
C ALA A 54 -5.21 11.01 -18.68
N LEU A 55 -4.60 9.88 -19.01
CA LEU A 55 -4.94 9.07 -20.19
C LEU A 55 -6.22 8.24 -19.98
N VAL A 56 -6.48 7.78 -18.78
CA VAL A 56 -7.59 6.88 -18.45
C VAL A 56 -8.27 7.33 -17.15
N PRO A 57 -9.06 8.42 -17.14
CA PRO A 57 -9.58 9.06 -15.93
C PRO A 57 -10.43 8.14 -15.03
N PHE A 58 -11.14 7.18 -15.59
CA PHE A 58 -11.96 6.25 -14.79
C PHE A 58 -11.12 5.32 -13.90
N ARG A 59 -9.80 5.20 -14.10
CA ARG A 59 -8.89 4.45 -13.24
C ARG A 59 -8.55 5.19 -11.94
N ALA A 60 -8.79 6.49 -11.85
CA ALA A 60 -8.43 7.29 -10.67
C ALA A 60 -8.85 6.66 -9.31
N PRO A 61 -10.08 6.12 -9.14
CA PRO A 61 -10.47 5.47 -7.88
C PRO A 61 -9.68 4.19 -7.56
N TYR A 62 -9.07 3.56 -8.54
CA TYR A 62 -8.34 2.29 -8.36
C TYR A 62 -6.87 2.50 -7.99
N HIS A 63 -6.35 3.75 -8.02
CA HIS A 63 -4.95 4.08 -7.77
C HIS A 63 -4.60 4.23 -6.27
N TRP A 64 -4.86 3.19 -5.46
CA TRP A 64 -4.47 3.19 -4.05
C TRP A 64 -2.94 3.33 -3.86
N GLN A 65 -2.12 2.78 -4.77
CA GLN A 65 -0.66 2.91 -4.77
C GLN A 65 -0.23 4.38 -4.84
N ARG A 66 -0.92 5.19 -5.67
CA ARG A 66 -0.70 6.63 -5.73
C ARG A 66 -0.98 7.29 -4.37
N GLY A 67 -2.01 6.83 -3.66
CA GLY A 67 -2.31 7.28 -2.29
C GLY A 67 -1.14 7.07 -1.33
N LEU A 68 -0.48 5.90 -1.38
CA LEU A 68 0.72 5.64 -0.59
C LEU A 68 1.86 6.59 -0.96
N ALA A 69 2.11 6.80 -2.25
CA ALA A 69 3.15 7.71 -2.70
C ALA A 69 2.88 9.15 -2.25
N LEU A 70 1.64 9.61 -2.33
CA LEU A 70 1.23 10.94 -1.84
C LEU A 70 1.50 11.11 -0.34
N TYR A 71 1.28 10.06 0.48
CA TYR A 71 1.67 10.08 1.89
C TYR A 71 3.19 10.32 2.06
N TYR A 72 4.03 9.60 1.31
CA TYR A 72 5.49 9.78 1.40
C TYR A 72 5.98 11.10 0.81
N ALA A 73 5.27 11.69 -0.13
CA ALA A 73 5.54 13.01 -0.68
C ALA A 73 5.12 14.17 0.25
N GLY A 74 4.39 13.88 1.35
CA GLY A 74 3.83 14.92 2.22
C GLY A 74 2.57 15.59 1.67
N GLU A 75 1.98 15.06 0.57
CA GLU A 75 0.77 15.57 -0.06
C GLU A 75 -0.48 14.94 0.59
N TYR A 76 -0.63 15.15 1.89
CA TYR A 76 -1.58 14.41 2.73
C TYR A 76 -3.04 14.63 2.34
N GLU A 77 -3.44 15.86 1.99
CA GLU A 77 -4.81 16.18 1.58
C GLU A 77 -5.19 15.46 0.26
N LYS A 78 -4.24 15.36 -0.68
CA LYS A 78 -4.45 14.58 -1.90
C LYS A 78 -4.51 13.08 -1.59
N GLY A 79 -3.71 12.61 -0.63
CA GLY A 79 -3.75 11.24 -0.14
C GLY A 79 -5.10 10.89 0.47
N VAL A 80 -5.66 11.76 1.33
CA VAL A 80 -7.02 11.61 1.87
C VAL A 80 -8.04 11.46 0.76
N ALA A 81 -8.05 12.38 -0.21
CA ALA A 81 -8.98 12.34 -1.34
C ALA A 81 -8.83 11.06 -2.20
N GLN A 82 -7.59 10.58 -2.39
CA GLN A 82 -7.34 9.35 -3.12
C GLN A 82 -7.92 8.13 -2.41
N PHE A 83 -7.74 8.00 -1.09
CA PHE A 83 -8.27 6.87 -0.31
C PHE A 83 -9.79 6.93 -0.15
N GLU A 84 -10.39 8.12 -0.04
CA GLU A 84 -11.85 8.31 -0.07
C GLU A 84 -12.44 7.91 -1.42
N SER A 85 -11.74 8.22 -2.52
CA SER A 85 -12.13 7.79 -3.86
C SER A 85 -12.03 6.27 -4.01
N HIS A 86 -10.94 5.66 -3.51
CA HIS A 86 -10.75 4.20 -3.55
C HIS A 86 -11.82 3.45 -2.75
N GLN A 87 -12.28 4.02 -1.62
CA GLN A 87 -13.34 3.43 -0.81
C GLN A 87 -14.64 3.17 -1.60
N LYS A 88 -14.91 3.93 -2.67
CA LYS A 88 -16.11 3.74 -3.50
C LYS A 88 -16.05 2.45 -4.33
N VAL A 89 -14.85 1.99 -4.68
CA VAL A 89 -14.60 0.81 -5.52
C VAL A 89 -14.10 -0.40 -4.73
N ASN A 90 -13.55 -0.18 -3.51
CA ASN A 90 -13.08 -1.25 -2.62
C ASN A 90 -13.47 -0.93 -1.16
N ARG A 91 -14.66 -1.38 -0.75
CA ARG A 91 -15.29 -0.96 0.52
C ARG A 91 -14.79 -1.69 1.76
N ASN A 92 -14.18 -2.86 1.61
CA ASN A 92 -13.80 -3.73 2.73
C ASN A 92 -12.28 -3.92 2.80
N ASP A 93 -11.54 -2.82 2.75
CA ASP A 93 -10.09 -2.83 2.76
C ASP A 93 -9.54 -2.03 3.95
N VAL A 94 -9.08 -2.74 4.97
CA VAL A 94 -8.47 -2.13 6.17
C VAL A 94 -7.19 -1.37 5.81
N GLU A 95 -6.44 -1.79 4.78
CA GLU A 95 -5.26 -1.05 4.34
C GLU A 95 -5.64 0.34 3.85
N ASN A 96 -6.71 0.45 3.06
CA ASN A 96 -7.24 1.74 2.62
C ASN A 96 -7.62 2.64 3.82
N ALA A 97 -8.32 2.08 4.81
CA ALA A 97 -8.70 2.81 6.02
C ALA A 97 -7.48 3.27 6.84
N ALA A 98 -6.46 2.42 6.98
CA ALA A 98 -5.24 2.74 7.72
C ALA A 98 -4.43 3.85 7.02
N TRP A 99 -4.21 3.77 5.71
CA TRP A 99 -3.48 4.80 4.97
C TRP A 99 -4.25 6.12 4.89
N HIS A 100 -5.58 6.08 4.77
CA HIS A 100 -6.43 7.26 4.93
C HIS A 100 -6.21 7.92 6.30
N PHE A 101 -6.27 7.13 7.38
CA PHE A 101 -6.01 7.62 8.74
C PHE A 101 -4.64 8.31 8.85
N LEU A 102 -3.59 7.70 8.31
CA LEU A 102 -2.23 8.25 8.33
C LEU A 102 -2.17 9.62 7.63
N CYS A 103 -2.80 9.74 6.46
CA CYS A 103 -2.90 11.00 5.74
C CYS A 103 -3.67 12.04 6.57
N VAL A 104 -4.80 11.66 7.18
CA VAL A 104 -5.58 12.57 8.04
C VAL A 104 -4.76 13.06 9.23
N VAL A 105 -4.01 12.17 9.92
CA VAL A 105 -3.16 12.58 11.07
C VAL A 105 -2.15 13.64 10.68
N ARG A 106 -1.59 13.54 9.46
CA ARG A 106 -0.53 14.42 8.95
C ARG A 106 -1.05 15.67 8.23
N ALA A 107 -2.33 15.71 7.87
CA ALA A 107 -2.95 16.86 7.23
C ALA A 107 -2.93 18.10 8.17
N LYS A 108 -2.98 19.28 7.56
CA LYS A 108 -2.95 20.54 8.31
C LYS A 108 -4.06 20.59 9.37
N ASP A 109 -3.74 21.14 10.53
CA ASP A 109 -4.65 21.33 11.67
C ASP A 109 -5.37 20.05 12.12
N SER A 110 -4.73 18.87 11.93
CA SER A 110 -5.29 17.57 12.28
C SER A 110 -4.64 16.94 13.53
N SER A 111 -5.17 15.82 13.97
CA SER A 111 -4.68 15.06 15.12
C SER A 111 -5.10 13.59 15.01
N VAL A 112 -4.55 12.75 15.89
CA VAL A 112 -4.95 11.35 16.02
C VAL A 112 -6.42 11.21 16.34
N GLU A 113 -6.97 12.06 17.21
CA GLU A 113 -8.40 12.05 17.59
C GLU A 113 -9.29 12.40 16.40
N LYS A 114 -8.90 13.42 15.62
CA LYS A 114 -9.63 13.77 14.38
C LYS A 114 -9.57 12.63 13.37
N ALA A 115 -8.43 11.98 13.22
CA ALA A 115 -8.27 10.83 12.32
C ALA A 115 -9.11 9.63 12.77
N ARG A 116 -9.20 9.33 14.08
CA ARG A 116 -10.10 8.30 14.60
C ARG A 116 -11.56 8.56 14.30
N LYS A 117 -12.01 9.83 14.42
CA LYS A 117 -13.39 10.22 14.06
C LYS A 117 -13.67 10.08 12.57
N LYS A 118 -12.66 10.19 11.72
CA LYS A 118 -12.74 10.06 10.27
C LYS A 118 -12.32 8.68 9.75
N LEU A 119 -11.99 7.74 10.65
CA LEU A 119 -11.56 6.41 10.23
C LEU A 119 -12.66 5.76 9.38
N ILE A 120 -12.28 5.34 8.17
CA ILE A 120 -13.20 4.69 7.24
C ILE A 120 -13.73 3.41 7.88
N PRO A 121 -15.07 3.23 7.98
CA PRO A 121 -15.66 2.04 8.56
C PRO A 121 -15.47 0.85 7.60
N ILE A 122 -15.04 -0.30 8.15
CA ILE A 122 -14.86 -1.54 7.42
C ILE A 122 -15.77 -2.61 8.01
N ALA A 123 -16.64 -3.20 7.17
CA ALA A 123 -17.57 -4.23 7.60
C ALA A 123 -16.91 -5.60 7.73
N GLY A 124 -15.91 -5.90 6.89
CA GLY A 124 -15.19 -7.16 6.95
C GLY A 124 -13.96 -7.18 6.04
N ASP A 125 -12.84 -7.59 6.59
CA ASP A 125 -11.61 -7.92 5.87
C ASP A 125 -11.14 -9.26 6.42
N SER A 126 -11.09 -10.28 5.57
CA SER A 126 -10.77 -11.65 5.98
C SER A 126 -9.27 -11.88 6.18
N ARG A 127 -8.43 -10.95 5.78
CA ARG A 127 -6.97 -11.03 5.95
C ARG A 127 -6.60 -10.88 7.43
N VAL A 128 -5.67 -11.73 7.89
CA VAL A 128 -5.14 -11.67 9.27
C VAL A 128 -3.84 -10.87 9.24
N PRO A 129 -3.66 -9.90 10.15
CA PRO A 129 -4.48 -9.51 11.32
C PRO A 129 -5.33 -8.24 11.09
N MET A 130 -5.91 -8.05 9.91
CA MET A 130 -6.45 -6.74 9.48
C MET A 130 -7.61 -6.24 10.35
N LYS A 131 -8.45 -7.12 10.89
CA LYS A 131 -9.50 -6.74 11.87
C LYS A 131 -8.90 -6.07 13.11
N GLU A 132 -7.86 -6.66 13.68
CA GLU A 132 -7.19 -6.14 14.88
C GLU A 132 -6.42 -4.85 14.56
N VAL A 133 -5.85 -4.74 13.37
CA VAL A 133 -5.26 -3.49 12.85
C VAL A 133 -6.31 -2.39 12.82
N HIS A 134 -7.50 -2.63 12.22
CA HIS A 134 -8.57 -1.64 12.19
C HIS A 134 -9.00 -1.20 13.59
N ASN A 135 -9.17 -2.16 14.52
CA ASN A 135 -9.49 -1.87 15.92
C ASN A 135 -8.41 -1.02 16.60
N LEU A 136 -7.15 -1.29 16.35
CA LEU A 136 -6.03 -0.50 16.86
C LEU A 136 -6.10 0.96 16.39
N PHE A 137 -6.28 1.18 15.08
CA PHE A 137 -6.40 2.52 14.50
C PHE A 137 -7.65 3.26 15.03
N ALA A 138 -8.74 2.53 15.28
CA ALA A 138 -9.94 3.06 15.92
C ALA A 138 -9.75 3.42 17.42
N GLY A 139 -8.62 3.04 18.03
CA GLY A 139 -8.39 3.20 19.47
C GLY A 139 -9.18 2.22 20.35
N LYS A 140 -9.63 1.09 19.78
CA LYS A 140 -10.44 0.04 20.43
C LYS A 140 -9.68 -1.27 20.63
N GLY A 141 -8.42 -1.36 20.17
CA GLY A 141 -7.55 -2.52 20.27
C GLY A 141 -6.15 -2.13 20.67
N THR A 142 -5.29 -3.13 20.86
CA THR A 142 -3.90 -2.97 21.27
C THR A 142 -2.91 -3.61 20.30
N ALA A 143 -1.64 -3.23 20.39
CA ALA A 143 -0.57 -3.89 19.64
C ALA A 143 -0.44 -5.39 19.98
N VAL A 144 -0.77 -5.76 21.22
CA VAL A 144 -0.76 -7.16 21.67
C VAL A 144 -1.81 -7.96 20.92
N ASP A 145 -3.02 -7.40 20.73
CA ASP A 145 -4.10 -8.08 19.99
C ASP A 145 -3.70 -8.33 18.53
N VAL A 146 -3.09 -7.35 17.87
CA VAL A 146 -2.60 -7.46 16.49
C VAL A 146 -1.56 -8.59 16.36
N LEU A 147 -0.58 -8.64 17.27
CA LEU A 147 0.46 -9.67 17.25
C LEU A 147 -0.08 -11.05 17.64
N ALA A 148 -1.01 -11.12 18.57
CA ALA A 148 -1.65 -12.38 18.97
C ALA A 148 -2.46 -12.97 17.81
N ALA A 149 -3.24 -12.14 17.10
CA ALA A 149 -3.98 -12.55 15.92
C ALA A 149 -3.05 -13.05 14.80
N ALA A 150 -1.95 -12.32 14.52
CA ALA A 150 -0.98 -12.69 13.49
C ALA A 150 -0.28 -14.03 13.76
N LYS A 151 -0.16 -14.43 15.03
CA LYS A 151 0.47 -15.71 15.45
C LYS A 151 -0.51 -16.86 15.56
N LYS A 152 -1.80 -16.57 15.69
CA LYS A 152 -2.81 -17.59 15.96
C LYS A 152 -2.95 -18.57 14.80
N ASN A 153 -2.70 -19.86 15.07
CA ASN A 153 -2.85 -20.94 14.08
C ASN A 153 -2.04 -20.71 12.78
N ALA A 154 -0.90 -20.02 12.85
CA ALA A 154 -0.05 -19.74 11.70
C ALA A 154 1.37 -20.30 11.90
N ALA A 155 1.96 -20.84 10.82
CA ALA A 155 3.33 -21.34 10.77
C ALA A 155 3.94 -21.08 9.37
N GLY A 156 5.26 -21.18 9.26
CA GLY A 156 5.99 -21.03 8.01
C GLY A 156 5.72 -19.70 7.32
N ASP A 157 5.52 -19.73 6.00
CA ASP A 157 5.31 -18.53 5.18
C ASP A 157 4.01 -17.78 5.53
N ARG A 158 2.97 -18.50 5.97
CA ARG A 158 1.74 -17.85 6.44
C ARG A 158 2.00 -17.00 7.68
N LEU A 159 2.75 -17.52 8.65
CA LEU A 159 3.13 -16.77 9.86
C LEU A 159 3.99 -15.56 9.48
N ARG A 160 4.98 -15.76 8.60
CA ARG A 160 5.85 -14.68 8.13
C ARG A 160 5.04 -13.58 7.46
N ASN A 161 4.12 -13.93 6.57
CA ASN A 161 3.24 -12.98 5.90
C ASN A 161 2.38 -12.19 6.90
N GLN A 162 1.71 -12.87 7.84
CA GLN A 162 0.87 -12.23 8.85
C GLN A 162 1.68 -11.31 9.78
N LEU A 163 2.91 -11.70 10.15
CA LEU A 163 3.82 -10.86 10.95
C LEU A 163 4.35 -9.67 10.14
N CYS A 164 4.62 -9.82 8.84
CA CYS A 164 4.96 -8.69 7.98
C CYS A 164 3.86 -7.62 8.01
N TYR A 165 2.61 -8.00 7.79
CA TYR A 165 1.46 -7.09 7.91
C TYR A 165 1.33 -6.49 9.32
N ALA A 166 1.35 -7.32 10.36
CA ALA A 166 1.23 -6.86 11.73
C ALA A 166 2.29 -5.80 12.06
N HIS A 167 3.54 -6.08 11.77
CA HIS A 167 4.64 -5.16 12.07
C HIS A 167 4.63 -3.91 11.20
N LEU A 168 4.26 -4.01 9.92
CA LEU A 168 4.09 -2.83 9.08
C LEU A 168 3.06 -1.87 9.68
N TYR A 169 1.85 -2.35 9.98
CA TYR A 169 0.78 -1.48 10.49
C TYR A 169 1.01 -1.01 11.93
N LEU A 170 1.69 -1.78 12.77
CA LEU A 170 2.15 -1.31 14.08
C LEU A 170 3.19 -0.19 13.93
N GLY A 171 4.14 -0.34 13.03
CA GLY A 171 5.14 0.70 12.76
C GLY A 171 4.51 2.00 12.27
N LEU A 172 3.59 1.92 11.32
CA LEU A 172 2.84 3.07 10.80
C LEU A 172 1.96 3.72 11.89
N TYR A 173 1.29 2.93 12.72
CA TYR A 173 0.50 3.43 13.84
C TYR A 173 1.37 4.19 14.86
N TYR A 174 2.50 3.64 15.26
CA TYR A 174 3.42 4.31 16.17
C TYR A 174 4.06 5.57 15.56
N GLU A 175 4.29 5.59 14.24
CA GLU A 175 4.70 6.82 13.54
C GLU A 175 3.63 7.90 13.65
N ALA A 176 2.35 7.54 13.48
CA ALA A 176 1.24 8.47 13.62
C ALA A 176 1.12 9.05 15.05
N LEU A 177 1.47 8.27 16.07
CA LEU A 177 1.51 8.70 17.47
C LEU A 177 2.78 9.50 17.82
N GLY A 178 3.74 9.63 16.92
CA GLY A 178 5.04 10.27 17.19
C GLY A 178 6.02 9.39 17.98
N GLU A 179 5.71 8.12 18.21
CA GLU A 179 6.53 7.15 18.94
C GLU A 179 7.64 6.57 18.03
N LYS A 180 8.58 7.41 17.63
CA LYS A 180 9.58 7.11 16.60
C LYS A 180 10.36 5.81 16.83
N GLN A 181 10.77 5.52 18.08
CA GLN A 181 11.56 4.33 18.39
C GLN A 181 10.76 3.04 18.19
N LYS A 182 9.51 3.02 18.65
CA LYS A 182 8.63 1.86 18.43
C LYS A 182 8.31 1.69 16.94
N SER A 183 8.03 2.79 16.25
CA SER A 183 7.82 2.77 14.80
C SER A 183 9.01 2.14 14.09
N ALA A 184 10.24 2.65 14.32
CA ALA A 184 11.45 2.14 13.68
C ALA A 184 11.67 0.64 13.95
N THR A 185 11.43 0.19 15.19
CA THR A 185 11.55 -1.23 15.57
C THR A 185 10.59 -2.10 14.76
N HIS A 186 9.31 -1.73 14.72
CA HIS A 186 8.31 -2.51 13.99
C HIS A 186 8.52 -2.47 12.48
N ILE A 187 8.88 -1.31 11.92
CA ILE A 187 9.20 -1.20 10.49
C ILE A 187 10.38 -2.08 10.10
N LYS A 188 11.46 -2.11 10.92
CA LYS A 188 12.60 -3.01 10.68
C LYS A 188 12.16 -4.48 10.68
N LEU A 189 11.34 -4.89 11.65
CA LEU A 189 10.81 -6.26 11.69
C LEU A 189 10.04 -6.61 10.41
N ALA A 190 9.15 -5.72 9.92
CA ALA A 190 8.40 -5.96 8.69
C ALA A 190 9.28 -5.99 7.43
N ALA A 191 10.25 -5.07 7.35
CA ALA A 191 11.07 -4.87 6.15
C ALA A 191 12.23 -5.86 6.01
N VAL A 192 12.74 -6.40 7.13
CA VAL A 192 13.96 -7.22 7.19
C VAL A 192 13.65 -8.63 7.69
N ASP A 193 13.18 -8.76 8.92
CA ASP A 193 13.03 -10.06 9.60
C ASP A 193 11.87 -10.89 9.04
N TYR A 194 10.73 -10.23 8.76
CA TYR A 194 9.53 -10.81 8.13
C TYR A 194 9.33 -10.33 6.70
N LYS A 195 10.42 -10.05 6.00
CA LYS A 195 10.41 -9.57 4.62
C LYS A 195 9.55 -10.44 3.71
N MET A 196 8.67 -9.79 2.93
CA MET A 196 7.83 -10.39 1.91
C MET A 196 7.97 -9.64 0.58
N ASP A 197 7.68 -10.32 -0.53
CA ASP A 197 7.81 -9.75 -1.87
C ASP A 197 6.49 -9.24 -2.46
N HIS A 198 5.35 -9.46 -1.78
CA HIS A 198 4.08 -8.83 -2.17
C HIS A 198 4.14 -7.30 -1.93
N TYR A 199 3.18 -6.57 -2.49
CA TYR A 199 3.21 -5.10 -2.53
C TYR A 199 3.43 -4.47 -1.15
N MET A 200 2.69 -4.90 -0.12
CA MET A 200 2.82 -4.32 1.23
C MET A 200 4.14 -4.71 1.91
N GLY A 201 4.70 -5.88 1.60
CA GLY A 201 6.07 -6.23 2.02
C GLY A 201 7.12 -5.32 1.39
N LYS A 202 6.97 -4.99 0.09
CA LYS A 202 7.79 -3.97 -0.58
C LYS A 202 7.55 -2.58 0.00
N THR A 203 6.31 -2.23 0.36
CA THR A 203 5.99 -0.97 1.04
C THR A 203 6.71 -0.84 2.38
N ALA A 204 6.80 -1.92 3.17
CA ALA A 204 7.59 -1.94 4.41
C ALA A 204 9.07 -1.62 4.15
N GLN A 205 9.65 -2.21 3.09
CA GLN A 205 11.04 -1.94 2.68
C GLN A 205 11.24 -0.50 2.23
N VAL A 206 10.31 0.07 1.45
CA VAL A 206 10.31 1.47 1.03
C VAL A 206 10.23 2.40 2.25
N HIS A 207 9.32 2.12 3.17
CA HIS A 207 9.17 2.89 4.41
C HIS A 207 10.47 2.89 5.22
N HIS A 208 11.04 1.70 5.45
CA HIS A 208 12.32 1.55 6.15
C HIS A 208 13.40 2.40 5.49
N LYS A 209 13.59 2.26 4.17
CA LYS A 209 14.59 3.03 3.40
C LYS A 209 14.40 4.54 3.51
N LEU A 210 13.16 5.04 3.50
CA LEU A 210 12.86 6.46 3.55
C LEU A 210 13.00 7.06 4.96
N ARG A 211 12.91 6.26 6.04
CA ARG A 211 12.99 6.71 7.44
C ARG A 211 14.33 6.45 8.11
N THR A 212 15.24 5.70 7.47
CA THR A 212 16.61 5.40 7.99
C THR A 212 17.71 6.20 7.30
N LYS A 213 17.33 7.17 6.46
CA LYS A 213 18.28 8.12 5.83
C LYS A 213 18.61 9.28 6.75
#